data_69dd5f808968c4dc168d0cc4e9dec9d7
#
_entry.id   69dd5f808968c4dc168d0cc4e9dec9d7
#
_cell.length_a   1.000
_cell.length_b   1.000
_cell.length_c   1.000
_cell.angle_alpha   90.00
_cell.angle_beta   90.00
_cell.angle_gamma   90.00
#
_symmetry.space_group_name_H-M   'P 1'
#
loop_
_entity.id
_entity.type
_entity.pdbx_description
1 polymer ?
#
loop_
_entity_poly.entity_id
_entity_poly.type
_entity_poly.pdbx_seq_one_letter_code
_entity_poly.pdbx_strand_id
1 'polypeptide(L)'
;MKLHRIPKPDVSILTAIFILIFCLEAAVLNYEHVYKATPDYSVRILTEAIQNGDEDTVTALVDDKAIASGLFDGMTSRSGGMDSLPVLQLAWAPLRDDFIRDSSRLFHLSIQKGEDDTDRAGAAENVRIRLQALGFPFPVTGWHYVSSHYAHKTDSSHAQMEVTLYNERLDTNLTCTIELTRTGRQQWRVTGLADASAFINEINDAWSQRLAAYNRPIQRQLDGLIKIRDVSASLVSGSNHQTFLRITYTPVFEGRPEEIREIRGVYELQRAGDHAVLYSGTLRLTPAASGKPHTSQFLLNPLIPSQYALMSRENLNDTRSQLRVTSIPRQDGTTLSLAERSPN
;
A
#
# COMPACT_ATOMS: atom_id res chain seq x y z
N MET A 1 -7.15 -90.45 -17.19
CA MET A 1 -6.68 -89.35 -16.35
C MET A 1 -6.53 -88.12 -17.25
N LYS A 2 -7.47 -87.18 -17.27
CA LYS A 2 -7.43 -85.97 -18.13
C LYS A 2 -6.64 -84.94 -17.39
N LEU A 3 -5.43 -84.60 -17.85
CA LEU A 3 -4.64 -83.49 -17.37
C LEU A 3 -5.40 -82.21 -17.71
N HIS A 4 -5.88 -81.52 -16.68
CA HIS A 4 -6.41 -80.19 -16.80
C HIS A 4 -5.25 -79.24 -17.21
N ARG A 5 -5.32 -78.74 -18.48
CA ARG A 5 -4.43 -77.67 -18.91
C ARG A 5 -4.77 -76.41 -18.10
N ILE A 6 -3.82 -75.99 -17.24
CA ILE A 6 -3.86 -74.69 -16.61
C ILE A 6 -3.85 -73.67 -17.76
N PRO A 7 -4.87 -72.80 -17.87
CA PRO A 7 -4.86 -71.75 -18.85
C PRO A 7 -3.60 -70.87 -18.62
N LYS A 8 -2.80 -70.74 -19.67
CA LYS A 8 -1.67 -69.80 -19.63
C LYS A 8 -2.27 -68.42 -19.40
N PRO A 9 -1.79 -67.64 -18.39
CA PRO A 9 -2.27 -66.28 -18.17
C PRO A 9 -2.09 -65.51 -19.46
N ASP A 10 -3.14 -64.83 -19.85
CA ASP A 10 -3.18 -64.10 -21.11
C ASP A 10 -2.06 -63.05 -21.07
N VAL A 11 -1.12 -63.12 -21.98
CA VAL A 11 0.07 -62.20 -22.01
C VAL A 11 -0.39 -60.74 -22.04
N SER A 12 -1.56 -60.46 -22.56
CA SER A 12 -2.20 -59.14 -22.57
C SER A 12 -2.54 -58.63 -21.16
N ILE A 13 -2.99 -59.50 -20.25
CA ILE A 13 -3.33 -59.10 -18.86
C ILE A 13 -2.05 -58.76 -18.05
N LEU A 14 -1.03 -59.59 -18.18
CA LEU A 14 0.25 -59.32 -17.54
C LEU A 14 0.89 -58.01 -18.06
N THR A 15 0.84 -57.76 -19.35
CA THR A 15 1.35 -56.55 -19.95
C THR A 15 0.55 -55.32 -19.48
N ALA A 16 -0.78 -55.42 -19.36
CA ALA A 16 -1.62 -54.33 -18.86
C ALA A 16 -1.31 -54.02 -17.38
N ILE A 17 -1.07 -55.05 -16.53
CA ILE A 17 -0.67 -54.86 -15.12
C ILE A 17 0.69 -54.21 -15.04
N PHE A 18 1.68 -54.59 -15.84
CA PHE A 18 3.00 -53.96 -15.87
C PHE A 18 2.93 -52.49 -16.30
N ILE A 19 2.15 -52.17 -17.31
CA ILE A 19 1.92 -50.78 -17.75
C ILE A 19 1.27 -49.97 -16.64
N LEU A 20 0.27 -50.53 -15.94
CA LEU A 20 -0.41 -49.84 -14.86
C LEU A 20 0.55 -49.55 -13.70
N ILE A 21 1.38 -50.53 -13.28
CA ILE A 21 2.39 -50.34 -12.21
C ILE A 21 3.41 -49.29 -12.63
N PHE A 22 3.92 -49.36 -13.88
CA PHE A 22 4.87 -48.37 -14.39
C PHE A 22 4.28 -46.97 -14.47
N CYS A 23 3.01 -46.82 -14.89
CA CYS A 23 2.29 -45.54 -14.86
C CYS A 23 2.09 -45.03 -13.44
N LEU A 24 1.79 -45.87 -12.46
CA LEU A 24 1.67 -45.53 -11.06
C LEU A 24 3.02 -45.06 -10.47
N GLU A 25 4.08 -45.81 -10.71
CA GLU A 25 5.44 -45.42 -10.27
C GLU A 25 5.88 -44.12 -10.94
N ALA A 26 5.64 -43.95 -12.26
CA ALA A 26 5.93 -42.71 -12.96
C ALA A 26 5.10 -41.55 -12.44
N ALA A 27 3.84 -41.76 -12.08
CA ALA A 27 2.98 -40.75 -11.47
C ALA A 27 3.46 -40.33 -10.07
N VAL A 28 3.88 -41.32 -9.24
CA VAL A 28 4.45 -41.05 -7.91
C VAL A 28 5.79 -40.32 -8.04
N LEU A 29 6.68 -40.76 -8.93
CA LEU A 29 7.95 -40.09 -9.17
C LEU A 29 7.75 -38.67 -9.72
N ASN A 30 6.80 -38.46 -10.61
CA ASN A 30 6.45 -37.16 -11.12
C ASN A 30 5.88 -36.26 -10.00
N TYR A 31 4.99 -36.79 -9.18
CA TYR A 31 4.47 -36.05 -8.02
C TYR A 31 5.58 -35.67 -7.03
N GLU A 32 6.43 -36.64 -6.64
CA GLU A 32 7.50 -36.42 -5.65
C GLU A 32 8.63 -35.52 -6.17
N HIS A 33 9.08 -35.72 -7.40
CA HIS A 33 10.28 -35.05 -7.90
C HIS A 33 10.01 -33.85 -8.80
N VAL A 34 8.86 -33.79 -9.45
CA VAL A 34 8.51 -32.70 -10.37
C VAL A 34 7.53 -31.75 -9.69
N TYR A 35 6.39 -32.25 -9.23
CA TYR A 35 5.34 -31.37 -8.66
C TYR A 35 5.75 -30.75 -7.31
N LYS A 36 6.28 -31.55 -6.38
CA LYS A 36 6.75 -31.01 -5.09
C LYS A 36 7.93 -30.05 -5.23
N ALA A 37 8.65 -30.08 -6.34
CA ALA A 37 9.72 -29.14 -6.64
C ALA A 37 9.24 -27.84 -7.32
N THR A 38 7.92 -27.63 -7.47
CA THR A 38 7.37 -26.43 -8.09
C THR A 38 7.13 -25.33 -7.06
N PRO A 39 7.19 -24.05 -7.46
CA PRO A 39 6.76 -22.93 -6.62
C PRO A 39 5.30 -23.05 -6.17
N ASP A 40 4.41 -23.52 -7.07
CA ASP A 40 2.97 -23.70 -6.77
C ASP A 40 2.73 -24.65 -5.61
N TYR A 41 3.51 -25.75 -5.53
CA TYR A 41 3.42 -26.66 -4.40
C TYR A 41 3.81 -25.98 -3.08
N SER A 42 4.90 -25.20 -3.07
CA SER A 42 5.35 -24.50 -1.86
C SER A 42 4.33 -23.45 -1.41
N VAL A 43 3.71 -22.71 -2.36
CA VAL A 43 2.65 -21.74 -2.04
C VAL A 43 1.39 -22.44 -1.52
N ARG A 44 1.04 -23.62 -2.05
CA ARG A 44 -0.07 -24.41 -1.52
C ARG A 44 0.18 -24.83 -0.08
N ILE A 45 1.38 -25.36 0.22
CA ILE A 45 1.77 -25.74 1.59
C ILE A 45 1.76 -24.51 2.52
N LEU A 46 2.25 -23.37 2.04
CA LEU A 46 2.19 -22.11 2.78
C LEU A 46 0.74 -21.71 3.09
N THR A 47 -0.17 -21.81 2.13
CA THR A 47 -1.59 -21.49 2.32
C THR A 47 -2.23 -22.43 3.36
N GLU A 48 -1.95 -23.74 3.27
CA GLU A 48 -2.42 -24.74 4.23
C GLU A 48 -1.84 -24.48 5.64
N ALA A 49 -0.56 -24.11 5.74
CA ALA A 49 0.10 -23.79 7.00
C ALA A 49 -0.51 -22.53 7.66
N ILE A 50 -0.76 -21.47 6.90
CA ILE A 50 -1.43 -20.26 7.40
C ILE A 50 -2.85 -20.61 7.90
N GLN A 51 -3.61 -21.39 7.16
CA GLN A 51 -4.97 -21.79 7.56
C GLN A 51 -4.97 -22.65 8.82
N ASN A 52 -3.94 -23.44 9.04
CA ASN A 52 -3.79 -24.31 10.21
C ASN A 52 -3.14 -23.62 11.41
N GLY A 53 -2.51 -22.45 11.23
CA GLY A 53 -1.74 -21.76 12.26
C GLY A 53 -0.39 -22.43 12.51
N ASP A 54 0.19 -23.09 11.50
CA ASP A 54 1.50 -23.74 11.56
C ASP A 54 2.61 -22.71 11.31
N GLU A 55 3.01 -22.04 12.38
CA GLU A 55 4.02 -20.97 12.35
C GLU A 55 5.39 -21.48 11.90
N ASP A 56 5.78 -22.69 12.27
CA ASP A 56 7.09 -23.24 11.89
C ASP A 56 7.19 -23.41 10.37
N THR A 57 6.17 -23.96 9.75
CA THR A 57 6.12 -24.11 8.29
C THR A 57 6.05 -22.75 7.59
N VAL A 58 5.28 -21.81 8.10
CA VAL A 58 5.20 -20.46 7.53
C VAL A 58 6.56 -19.76 7.61
N THR A 59 7.23 -19.79 8.75
CA THR A 59 8.58 -19.18 8.94
C THR A 59 9.63 -19.81 8.02
N ALA A 60 9.53 -21.10 7.76
CA ALA A 60 10.43 -21.79 6.83
C ALA A 60 10.19 -21.35 5.36
N LEU A 61 8.95 -21.01 4.99
CA LEU A 61 8.54 -20.71 3.62
C LEU A 61 8.45 -19.21 3.31
N VAL A 62 8.50 -18.32 4.31
CA VAL A 62 8.37 -16.86 4.12
C VAL A 62 9.52 -16.12 4.76
N ASP A 63 10.10 -15.17 4.05
CA ASP A 63 11.00 -14.15 4.59
C ASP A 63 10.22 -12.87 4.87
N ASP A 64 9.51 -12.87 5.99
CA ASP A 64 8.64 -11.76 6.42
C ASP A 64 9.40 -10.43 6.55
N LYS A 65 10.66 -10.47 6.99
CA LYS A 65 11.51 -9.28 7.11
C LYS A 65 11.91 -8.72 5.74
N ALA A 66 12.23 -9.59 4.78
CA ALA A 66 12.55 -9.16 3.43
C ALA A 66 11.32 -8.53 2.74
N ILE A 67 10.13 -9.11 2.94
CA ILE A 67 8.87 -8.54 2.45
C ILE A 67 8.60 -7.17 3.08
N ALA A 68 8.70 -7.06 4.41
CA ALA A 68 8.49 -5.79 5.12
C ALA A 68 9.51 -4.73 4.68
N SER A 69 10.77 -5.12 4.46
CA SER A 69 11.80 -4.25 3.90
C SER A 69 11.43 -3.74 2.52
N GLY A 70 11.03 -4.65 1.62
CA GLY A 70 10.61 -4.28 0.26
C GLY A 70 9.41 -3.34 0.24
N LEU A 71 8.43 -3.55 1.12
CA LEU A 71 7.30 -2.63 1.29
C LEU A 71 7.77 -1.25 1.77
N PHE A 72 8.65 -1.18 2.76
CA PHE A 72 9.20 0.10 3.22
C PHE A 72 9.95 0.84 2.11
N ASP A 73 10.82 0.13 1.40
CA ASP A 73 11.60 0.69 0.30
C ASP A 73 10.69 1.15 -0.86
N GLY A 74 9.62 0.40 -1.15
CA GLY A 74 8.59 0.79 -2.11
C GLY A 74 7.83 2.05 -1.72
N MET A 75 7.54 2.24 -0.44
CA MET A 75 6.90 3.46 0.09
C MET A 75 7.83 4.68 -0.02
N THR A 76 9.10 4.52 0.30
CA THR A 76 10.06 5.62 0.35
C THR A 76 10.61 6.02 -1.01
N SER A 77 10.68 5.10 -1.98
CA SER A 77 11.14 5.38 -3.35
C SER A 77 10.27 6.44 -4.07
N ARG A 78 9.02 6.61 -3.67
CA ARG A 78 8.10 7.65 -4.17
C ARG A 78 8.53 9.08 -3.84
N SER A 79 9.31 9.26 -2.82
CA SER A 79 9.68 10.59 -2.32
C SER A 79 10.69 11.34 -3.21
N GLY A 80 10.85 10.89 -4.47
CA GLY A 80 11.53 11.62 -5.55
C GLY A 80 12.93 12.12 -5.19
N GLY A 81 13.91 11.21 -5.07
CA GLY A 81 15.31 11.60 -4.89
C GLY A 81 15.77 11.73 -3.43
N MET A 82 15.00 11.27 -2.46
CA MET A 82 15.45 11.21 -1.07
C MET A 82 16.64 10.26 -0.86
N ASP A 83 16.77 9.24 -1.71
CA ASP A 83 17.88 8.28 -1.65
C ASP A 83 19.26 8.89 -1.89
N SER A 84 19.32 10.13 -2.40
CA SER A 84 20.56 10.82 -2.72
C SER A 84 21.16 11.63 -1.55
N LEU A 85 20.46 11.80 -0.44
CA LEU A 85 20.94 12.58 0.71
C LEU A 85 21.26 11.67 1.91
N PRO A 86 22.54 11.43 2.23
CA PRO A 86 22.97 10.55 3.33
C PRO A 86 22.36 10.90 4.70
N VAL A 87 22.12 12.19 4.96
CA VAL A 87 21.52 12.68 6.21
C VAL A 87 20.08 12.18 6.37
N LEU A 88 19.34 12.05 5.27
CA LEU A 88 17.95 11.56 5.31
C LEU A 88 17.90 10.05 5.47
N GLN A 89 18.83 9.31 4.86
CA GLN A 89 18.96 7.87 5.09
C GLN A 89 19.19 7.55 6.55
N LEU A 90 20.05 8.33 7.24
CA LEU A 90 20.27 8.20 8.68
C LEU A 90 19.02 8.49 9.51
N ALA A 91 18.20 9.45 9.10
CA ALA A 91 16.94 9.78 9.79
C ALA A 91 15.85 8.72 9.59
N TRP A 92 15.86 8.03 8.44
CA TRP A 92 14.87 6.99 8.10
C TRP A 92 15.24 5.60 8.62
N ALA A 93 16.52 5.32 8.91
CA ALA A 93 16.97 4.01 9.36
C ALA A 93 16.22 3.51 10.61
N PRO A 94 16.04 4.29 11.70
CA PRO A 94 15.28 3.83 12.87
C PRO A 94 13.80 3.52 12.54
N LEU A 95 13.18 4.35 11.68
CA LEU A 95 11.79 4.13 11.26
C LEU A 95 11.64 2.88 10.42
N ARG A 96 12.63 2.57 9.57
CA ARG A 96 12.70 1.35 8.77
C ARG A 96 12.81 0.11 9.66
N ASP A 97 13.73 0.12 10.60
CA ASP A 97 13.95 -1.01 11.50
C ASP A 97 12.72 -1.26 12.38
N ASP A 98 12.12 -0.20 12.89
CA ASP A 98 10.87 -0.27 13.65
C ASP A 98 9.72 -0.82 12.80
N PHE A 99 9.56 -0.35 11.56
CA PHE A 99 8.52 -0.82 10.65
C PHE A 99 8.69 -2.32 10.33
N ILE A 100 9.91 -2.77 10.01
CA ILE A 100 10.20 -4.17 9.73
C ILE A 100 9.88 -5.04 10.96
N ARG A 101 10.33 -4.62 12.14
CA ARG A 101 10.08 -5.36 13.39
C ARG A 101 8.58 -5.46 13.71
N ASP A 102 7.86 -4.33 13.63
CA ASP A 102 6.44 -4.27 13.99
C ASP A 102 5.58 -5.03 12.95
N SER A 103 5.95 -4.99 11.66
CA SER A 103 5.30 -5.75 10.60
C SER A 103 5.55 -7.26 10.73
N SER A 104 6.79 -7.67 11.02
CA SER A 104 7.15 -9.07 11.30
C SER A 104 6.36 -9.60 12.49
N ARG A 105 6.29 -8.84 13.60
CA ARG A 105 5.49 -9.21 14.77
C ARG A 105 4.01 -9.37 14.43
N LEU A 106 3.42 -8.43 13.70
CA LEU A 106 2.02 -8.52 13.27
C LEU A 106 1.78 -9.75 12.42
N PHE A 107 2.70 -10.07 11.50
CA PHE A 107 2.62 -11.26 10.65
C PHE A 107 2.56 -12.54 11.48
N HIS A 108 3.49 -12.72 12.43
CA HIS A 108 3.51 -13.90 13.31
C HIS A 108 2.24 -14.02 14.16
N LEU A 109 1.81 -12.92 14.81
CA LEU A 109 0.56 -12.90 15.58
C LEU A 109 -0.69 -13.18 14.74
N SER A 110 -0.64 -12.87 13.44
CA SER A 110 -1.77 -13.13 12.54
C SER A 110 -1.91 -14.61 12.14
N ILE A 111 -0.82 -15.39 12.26
CA ILE A 111 -0.82 -16.82 11.97
C ILE A 111 -1.24 -17.64 13.19
N GLN A 112 -0.83 -17.21 14.38
CA GLN A 112 -1.09 -17.93 15.62
C GLN A 112 -2.58 -17.99 15.92
N LYS A 113 -3.11 -19.23 16.09
CA LYS A 113 -4.50 -19.44 16.48
C LYS A 113 -4.62 -19.42 18.01
N GLY A 114 -5.52 -18.58 18.53
CA GLY A 114 -5.85 -18.56 19.96
C GLY A 114 -5.05 -17.57 20.80
N GLU A 115 -4.22 -16.73 20.19
CA GLU A 115 -3.65 -15.59 20.90
C GLU A 115 -4.69 -14.50 21.15
N ASP A 116 -4.43 -13.70 22.19
CA ASP A 116 -5.29 -12.61 22.61
C ASP A 116 -5.42 -11.59 21.47
N ASP A 117 -6.64 -11.31 21.05
CA ASP A 117 -6.95 -10.29 20.02
C ASP A 117 -6.35 -8.92 20.38
N THR A 118 -6.05 -8.69 21.67
CA THR A 118 -5.41 -7.47 22.18
C THR A 118 -3.98 -7.30 21.67
N ASP A 119 -3.17 -8.37 21.66
CA ASP A 119 -1.78 -8.32 21.20
C ASP A 119 -1.70 -8.08 19.69
N ARG A 120 -2.59 -8.74 18.94
CA ARG A 120 -2.71 -8.53 17.48
C ARG A 120 -3.17 -7.10 17.16
N ALA A 121 -4.17 -6.60 17.89
CA ALA A 121 -4.65 -5.23 17.74
C ALA A 121 -3.56 -4.20 18.06
N GLY A 122 -2.77 -4.45 19.12
CA GLY A 122 -1.63 -3.60 19.49
C GLY A 122 -0.53 -3.59 18.41
N ALA A 123 -0.19 -4.76 17.85
CA ALA A 123 0.79 -4.86 16.76
C ALA A 123 0.29 -4.16 15.49
N ALA A 124 -0.98 -4.34 15.13
CA ALA A 124 -1.60 -3.67 13.98
C ALA A 124 -1.61 -2.14 14.15
N GLU A 125 -1.87 -1.65 15.37
CA GLU A 125 -1.83 -0.22 15.68
C GLU A 125 -0.42 0.35 15.54
N ASN A 126 0.63 -0.37 15.98
CA ASN A 126 2.02 0.05 15.80
C ASN A 126 2.37 0.20 14.32
N VAL A 127 2.06 -0.81 13.50
CA VAL A 127 2.27 -0.73 12.03
C VAL A 127 1.50 0.44 11.43
N ARG A 128 0.25 0.66 11.86
CA ARG A 128 -0.58 1.78 11.40
C ARG A 128 0.06 3.14 11.71
N ILE A 129 0.62 3.31 12.91
CA ILE A 129 1.31 4.54 13.30
C ILE A 129 2.53 4.78 12.40
N ARG A 130 3.31 3.73 12.08
CA ARG A 130 4.46 3.84 11.18
C ARG A 130 4.03 4.22 9.75
N LEU A 131 3.00 3.58 9.23
CA LEU A 131 2.43 3.93 7.93
C LEU A 131 1.95 5.39 7.87
N GLN A 132 1.31 5.87 8.93
CA GLN A 132 0.90 7.28 9.01
C GLN A 132 2.10 8.23 9.01
N ALA A 133 3.16 7.89 9.74
CA ALA A 133 4.40 8.69 9.75
C ALA A 133 5.04 8.76 8.35
N LEU A 134 4.85 7.71 7.53
CA LEU A 134 5.29 7.65 6.14
C LEU A 134 4.31 8.33 5.16
N GLY A 135 3.15 8.81 5.63
CA GLY A 135 2.13 9.42 4.79
C GLY A 135 1.17 8.44 4.12
N PHE A 136 1.12 7.18 4.59
CA PHE A 136 0.25 6.13 4.05
C PHE A 136 -0.87 5.74 5.04
N PRO A 137 -2.07 6.33 4.95
CA PRO A 137 -3.17 6.08 5.89
C PRO A 137 -4.05 4.88 5.51
N PHE A 138 -3.56 3.91 4.78
CA PHE A 138 -4.36 2.78 4.34
C PHE A 138 -4.49 1.65 5.39
N PRO A 139 -5.46 0.72 5.23
CA PRO A 139 -5.74 -0.30 6.22
C PRO A 139 -4.62 -1.35 6.32
N VAL A 140 -4.25 -1.68 7.56
CA VAL A 140 -3.25 -2.71 7.88
C VAL A 140 -3.89 -4.10 7.98
N THR A 141 -5.18 -4.17 8.30
CA THR A 141 -5.95 -5.41 8.55
C THR A 141 -7.08 -5.59 7.53
N GLY A 142 -7.76 -6.73 7.58
CA GLY A 142 -8.88 -7.04 6.68
C GLY A 142 -8.44 -7.56 5.31
N TRP A 143 -7.25 -8.15 5.23
CA TRP A 143 -6.72 -8.77 4.02
C TRP A 143 -7.06 -10.25 3.97
N HIS A 144 -7.57 -10.71 2.82
CA HIS A 144 -7.92 -12.10 2.56
C HIS A 144 -7.29 -12.58 1.26
N TYR A 145 -6.73 -13.77 1.29
CA TYR A 145 -6.24 -14.43 0.08
C TYR A 145 -7.43 -14.86 -0.80
N VAL A 146 -7.35 -14.55 -2.08
CA VAL A 146 -8.37 -14.91 -3.09
C VAL A 146 -7.84 -16.00 -4.00
N SER A 147 -6.73 -15.77 -4.66
CA SER A 147 -6.15 -16.71 -5.61
C SER A 147 -4.66 -16.42 -5.83
N SER A 148 -3.98 -17.39 -6.42
CA SER A 148 -2.64 -17.19 -6.96
C SER A 148 -2.51 -17.81 -8.34
N HIS A 149 -1.72 -17.17 -9.19
CA HIS A 149 -1.46 -17.64 -10.55
C HIS A 149 0.05 -17.66 -10.78
N TYR A 150 0.51 -18.78 -11.32
CA TYR A 150 1.91 -18.90 -11.67
C TYR A 150 2.26 -17.92 -12.79
N ALA A 151 3.10 -16.94 -12.49
CA ALA A 151 3.39 -15.89 -13.44
C ALA A 151 4.57 -16.24 -14.34
N HIS A 152 5.73 -16.56 -13.79
CA HIS A 152 6.92 -16.80 -14.60
C HIS A 152 8.08 -17.41 -13.78
N LYS A 153 8.79 -18.42 -14.35
CA LYS A 153 10.12 -18.81 -13.89
C LYS A 153 11.14 -17.87 -14.50
N THR A 154 11.84 -17.12 -13.68
CA THR A 154 12.91 -16.23 -14.13
C THR A 154 14.16 -17.03 -14.47
N ASP A 155 14.44 -18.07 -13.65
CA ASP A 155 15.52 -19.05 -13.86
C ASP A 155 15.26 -20.35 -13.07
N SER A 156 16.27 -21.22 -12.89
CA SER A 156 16.16 -22.47 -12.14
C SER A 156 15.97 -22.28 -10.63
N SER A 157 16.27 -21.10 -10.11
CA SER A 157 16.30 -20.76 -8.67
C SER A 157 15.38 -19.63 -8.28
N HIS A 158 14.83 -18.89 -9.23
CA HIS A 158 13.92 -17.77 -9.01
C HIS A 158 12.62 -17.93 -9.80
N ALA A 159 11.53 -17.57 -9.17
CA ALA A 159 10.20 -17.54 -9.79
C ALA A 159 9.41 -16.34 -9.26
N GLN A 160 8.42 -15.92 -10.03
CA GLN A 160 7.46 -14.91 -9.63
C GLN A 160 6.06 -15.50 -9.70
N MET A 161 5.18 -15.09 -8.79
CA MET A 161 3.81 -15.54 -8.72
C MET A 161 2.89 -14.37 -8.43
N GLU A 162 1.84 -14.22 -9.23
CA GLU A 162 0.79 -13.25 -8.94
C GLU A 162 -0.12 -13.78 -7.83
N VAL A 163 -0.34 -12.95 -6.83
CA VAL A 163 -1.24 -13.22 -5.70
C VAL A 163 -2.30 -12.14 -5.66
N THR A 164 -3.55 -12.55 -5.71
CA THR A 164 -4.70 -11.66 -5.56
C THR A 164 -5.17 -11.70 -4.11
N LEU A 165 -5.26 -10.52 -3.51
CA LEU A 165 -5.71 -10.28 -2.15
C LEU A 165 -6.97 -9.41 -2.19
N TYR A 166 -7.97 -9.72 -1.39
CA TYR A 166 -9.13 -8.87 -1.15
C TYR A 166 -8.92 -8.11 0.16
N ASN A 167 -9.28 -6.84 0.18
CA ASN A 167 -9.32 -6.07 1.43
C ASN A 167 -10.73 -5.55 1.70
N GLU A 168 -11.28 -5.92 2.87
CA GLU A 168 -12.65 -5.57 3.28
C GLU A 168 -12.88 -4.06 3.36
N ARG A 169 -11.89 -3.32 3.85
CA ARG A 169 -12.02 -1.86 4.03
C ARG A 169 -11.91 -1.10 2.72
N LEU A 170 -11.15 -1.64 1.78
CA LEU A 170 -11.03 -1.09 0.43
C LEU A 170 -12.17 -1.57 -0.48
N ASP A 171 -12.81 -2.70 -0.12
CA ASP A 171 -13.84 -3.37 -0.90
C ASP A 171 -13.39 -3.65 -2.33
N THR A 172 -12.15 -4.15 -2.47
CA THR A 172 -11.53 -4.42 -3.76
C THR A 172 -10.50 -5.53 -3.71
N ASN A 173 -10.31 -6.18 -4.84
CA ASN A 173 -9.20 -7.10 -5.08
C ASN A 173 -7.99 -6.30 -5.57
N LEU A 174 -6.82 -6.64 -5.02
CA LEU A 174 -5.53 -6.09 -5.41
C LEU A 174 -4.58 -7.23 -5.73
N THR A 175 -3.75 -7.05 -6.74
CA THR A 175 -2.80 -8.08 -7.17
C THR A 175 -1.38 -7.63 -6.90
N CYS A 176 -0.59 -8.45 -6.23
CA CYS A 176 0.84 -8.26 -6.06
C CYS A 176 1.60 -9.44 -6.67
N THR A 177 2.84 -9.18 -7.07
CA THR A 177 3.76 -10.21 -7.55
C THR A 177 4.76 -10.53 -6.47
N ILE A 178 4.67 -11.76 -5.90
CA ILE A 178 5.65 -12.25 -4.93
C ILE A 178 6.84 -12.87 -5.65
N GLU A 179 8.01 -12.70 -5.05
CA GLU A 179 9.25 -13.35 -5.47
C GLU A 179 9.49 -14.62 -4.67
N LEU A 180 9.83 -15.70 -5.36
CA LEU A 180 10.15 -16.97 -4.77
C LEU A 180 11.59 -17.36 -5.13
N THR A 181 12.34 -17.75 -4.13
CA THR A 181 13.71 -18.28 -4.29
C THR A 181 13.75 -19.73 -3.85
N ARG A 182 14.42 -20.57 -4.64
CA ARG A 182 14.61 -21.98 -4.35
C ARG A 182 15.68 -22.16 -3.27
N THR A 183 15.29 -22.68 -2.10
CA THR A 183 16.16 -22.88 -0.95
C THR A 183 16.69 -24.32 -0.83
N GLY A 184 16.14 -25.25 -1.61
CA GLY A 184 16.52 -26.66 -1.60
C GLY A 184 16.09 -27.39 -2.88
N ARG A 185 16.21 -28.73 -2.89
CA ARG A 185 15.82 -29.50 -4.08
C ARG A 185 14.32 -29.40 -4.40
N GLN A 186 13.47 -29.25 -3.36
CA GLN A 186 12.01 -29.31 -3.48
C GLN A 186 11.32 -28.18 -2.71
N GLN A 187 12.02 -27.12 -2.35
CA GLN A 187 11.46 -26.07 -1.51
C GLN A 187 11.71 -24.69 -2.12
N TRP A 188 10.65 -23.91 -2.20
CA TRP A 188 10.67 -22.50 -2.59
C TRP A 188 10.21 -21.66 -1.40
N ARG A 189 10.87 -20.53 -1.23
CA ARG A 189 10.60 -19.58 -0.16
C ARG A 189 10.17 -18.24 -0.76
N VAL A 190 9.16 -17.63 -0.22
CA VAL A 190 8.78 -16.25 -0.57
C VAL A 190 9.83 -15.32 0.03
N THR A 191 10.52 -14.58 -0.82
CA THR A 191 11.66 -13.74 -0.43
C THR A 191 11.45 -12.26 -0.68
N GLY A 192 10.34 -11.85 -1.31
CA GLY A 192 10.09 -10.44 -1.57
C GLY A 192 8.82 -10.19 -2.37
N LEU A 193 8.66 -8.94 -2.75
CA LEU A 193 7.67 -8.43 -3.69
C LEU A 193 8.40 -7.85 -4.90
N ALA A 194 8.08 -8.32 -6.10
CA ALA A 194 8.75 -7.91 -7.34
C ALA A 194 8.51 -6.43 -7.66
N ASP A 195 7.34 -5.91 -7.32
CA ASP A 195 6.96 -4.52 -7.56
C ASP A 195 6.18 -3.94 -6.39
N ALA A 196 6.87 -3.79 -5.24
CA ALA A 196 6.28 -3.25 -4.03
C ALA A 196 5.73 -1.83 -4.23
N SER A 197 6.41 -1.00 -5.04
CA SER A 197 5.96 0.37 -5.31
C SER A 197 4.65 0.42 -6.07
N ALA A 198 4.47 -0.43 -7.10
CA ALA A 198 3.22 -0.51 -7.85
C ALA A 198 2.08 -1.00 -6.96
N PHE A 199 2.29 -2.04 -6.18
CA PHE A 199 1.30 -2.57 -5.25
C PHE A 199 0.86 -1.53 -4.20
N ILE A 200 1.82 -0.78 -3.63
CA ILE A 200 1.51 0.31 -2.69
C ILE A 200 0.72 1.43 -3.38
N ASN A 201 1.03 1.74 -4.65
CA ASN A 201 0.26 2.71 -5.42
C ASN A 201 -1.19 2.27 -5.61
N GLU A 202 -1.42 1.01 -5.98
CA GLU A 202 -2.77 0.45 -6.13
C GLU A 202 -3.56 0.51 -4.81
N ILE A 203 -2.94 0.16 -3.67
CA ILE A 203 -3.57 0.29 -2.35
C ILE A 203 -3.96 1.75 -2.08
N ASN A 204 -3.04 2.68 -2.34
CA ASN A 204 -3.27 4.10 -2.08
C ASN A 204 -4.35 4.69 -2.99
N ASP A 205 -4.41 4.26 -4.24
CA ASP A 205 -5.44 4.68 -5.19
C ASP A 205 -6.82 4.12 -4.80
N ALA A 206 -6.89 2.85 -4.44
CA ALA A 206 -8.12 2.24 -3.93
C ALA A 206 -8.62 2.93 -2.65
N TRP A 207 -7.71 3.21 -1.71
CA TRP A 207 -8.03 3.97 -0.50
C TRP A 207 -8.55 5.37 -0.81
N SER A 208 -7.86 6.09 -1.68
CA SER A 208 -8.24 7.44 -2.09
C SER A 208 -9.60 7.47 -2.77
N GLN A 209 -9.89 6.50 -3.63
CA GLN A 209 -11.19 6.37 -4.28
C GLN A 209 -12.30 6.07 -3.27
N ARG A 210 -12.06 5.16 -2.32
CA ARG A 210 -13.02 4.81 -1.27
C ARG A 210 -13.31 6.01 -0.37
N LEU A 211 -12.28 6.70 0.07
CA LEU A 211 -12.39 7.91 0.89
C LEU A 211 -13.11 9.04 0.13
N ALA A 212 -12.81 9.23 -1.14
CA ALA A 212 -13.49 10.21 -1.98
C ALA A 212 -14.97 9.88 -2.17
N ALA A 213 -15.32 8.60 -2.39
CA ALA A 213 -16.71 8.16 -2.48
C ALA A 213 -17.47 8.42 -1.17
N TYR A 214 -16.86 8.09 -0.03
CA TYR A 214 -17.43 8.38 1.29
C TYR A 214 -17.62 9.88 1.54
N ASN A 215 -16.64 10.68 1.19
CA ASN A 215 -16.66 12.13 1.40
C ASN A 215 -17.55 12.88 0.39
N ARG A 216 -17.99 12.28 -0.71
CA ARG A 216 -18.73 12.94 -1.77
C ARG A 216 -19.99 13.71 -1.29
N PRO A 217 -20.84 13.17 -0.41
CA PRO A 217 -22.01 13.90 0.11
C PRO A 217 -21.60 15.13 0.92
N ILE A 218 -20.56 14.99 1.76
CA ILE A 218 -20.05 16.07 2.61
C ILE A 218 -19.39 17.15 1.74
N GLN A 219 -18.61 16.74 0.73
CA GLN A 219 -17.97 17.66 -0.21
C GLN A 219 -19.00 18.51 -0.94
N ARG A 220 -20.12 17.92 -1.38
CA ARG A 220 -21.22 18.69 -2.02
C ARG A 220 -21.83 19.74 -1.08
N GLN A 221 -21.93 19.42 0.22
CA GLN A 221 -22.42 20.41 1.20
C GLN A 221 -21.39 21.52 1.44
N LEU A 222 -20.10 21.18 1.49
CA LEU A 222 -19.02 22.18 1.59
C LEU A 222 -18.99 23.09 0.37
N ASP A 223 -19.08 22.52 -0.84
CA ASP A 223 -19.08 23.26 -2.11
C ASP A 223 -20.34 24.16 -2.26
N GLY A 224 -21.44 23.77 -1.62
CA GLY A 224 -22.66 24.60 -1.53
C GLY A 224 -22.57 25.77 -0.56
N LEU A 225 -21.56 25.76 0.35
CA LEU A 225 -21.34 26.85 1.31
C LEU A 225 -20.22 27.79 0.87
N ILE A 226 -19.18 27.25 0.22
CA ILE A 226 -18.01 28.03 -0.20
C ILE A 226 -17.39 27.45 -1.47
N LYS A 227 -17.05 28.33 -2.41
CA LYS A 227 -16.21 28.05 -3.57
C LYS A 227 -14.89 28.80 -3.48
N ILE A 228 -13.81 28.14 -3.78
CA ILE A 228 -12.49 28.76 -3.88
C ILE A 228 -12.16 28.93 -5.37
N ARG A 229 -11.85 30.16 -5.77
CA ARG A 229 -11.51 30.54 -7.15
C ARG A 229 -10.12 31.16 -7.22
N ASP A 230 -9.56 31.22 -8.42
CA ASP A 230 -8.32 31.94 -8.74
C ASP A 230 -7.14 31.52 -7.85
N VAL A 231 -7.00 30.19 -7.61
CA VAL A 231 -5.91 29.69 -6.79
C VAL A 231 -4.62 29.72 -7.60
N SER A 232 -3.65 30.46 -7.10
CA SER A 232 -2.31 30.57 -7.70
C SER A 232 -1.22 30.54 -6.63
N ALA A 233 0.00 30.19 -7.05
CA ALA A 233 1.15 30.19 -6.18
C ALA A 233 2.34 30.90 -6.81
N SER A 234 3.18 31.47 -5.96
CA SER A 234 4.46 32.07 -6.36
C SER A 234 5.50 31.90 -5.26
N LEU A 235 6.76 31.84 -5.65
CA LEU A 235 7.89 31.89 -4.71
C LEU A 235 8.25 33.35 -4.44
N VAL A 236 8.47 33.66 -3.16
CA VAL A 236 8.83 35.02 -2.72
C VAL A 236 10.04 34.93 -1.80
N SER A 237 11.07 35.68 -2.13
CA SER A 237 12.24 35.83 -1.27
C SER A 237 11.93 36.83 -0.16
N GLY A 238 12.16 36.43 1.08
CA GLY A 238 12.06 37.30 2.24
C GLY A 238 13.43 37.85 2.65
N SER A 239 13.44 38.65 3.72
CA SER A 239 14.68 39.02 4.39
C SER A 239 15.40 37.78 4.93
N ASN A 240 16.73 37.82 5.04
CA ASN A 240 17.56 36.73 5.57
C ASN A 240 17.56 35.42 4.74
N HIS A 241 17.50 35.51 3.42
CA HIS A 241 17.54 34.36 2.50
C HIS A 241 16.40 33.33 2.73
N GLN A 242 15.33 33.74 3.38
CA GLN A 242 14.15 32.90 3.53
C GLN A 242 13.33 32.87 2.24
N THR A 243 12.83 31.69 1.87
CA THR A 243 11.92 31.53 0.73
C THR A 243 10.54 31.16 1.23
N PHE A 244 9.52 31.89 0.75
CA PHE A 244 8.13 31.64 1.09
C PHE A 244 7.37 31.16 -0.15
N LEU A 245 6.50 30.19 0.03
CA LEU A 245 5.45 29.87 -0.91
C LEU A 245 4.25 30.78 -0.62
N ARG A 246 4.00 31.73 -1.53
CA ARG A 246 2.85 32.64 -1.44
C ARG A 246 1.70 32.04 -2.25
N ILE A 247 0.55 31.92 -1.63
CA ILE A 247 -0.68 31.39 -2.23
C ILE A 247 -1.71 32.50 -2.25
N THR A 248 -2.27 32.77 -3.42
CA THR A 248 -3.38 33.71 -3.60
C THR A 248 -4.62 32.95 -4.03
N TYR A 249 -5.77 33.26 -3.45
CA TYR A 249 -7.05 32.62 -3.72
C TYR A 249 -8.20 33.57 -3.42
N THR A 250 -9.38 33.33 -4.05
CA THR A 250 -10.58 34.09 -3.84
C THR A 250 -11.69 33.21 -3.28
N PRO A 251 -12.04 33.31 -1.98
CA PRO A 251 -13.18 32.61 -1.42
C PRO A 251 -14.49 33.30 -1.81
N VAL A 252 -15.46 32.50 -2.24
CA VAL A 252 -16.82 32.98 -2.58
C VAL A 252 -17.80 32.17 -1.73
N PHE A 253 -18.49 32.87 -0.81
CA PHE A 253 -19.51 32.26 0.03
C PHE A 253 -20.85 32.24 -0.70
N GLU A 254 -21.48 31.08 -0.76
CA GLU A 254 -22.84 30.91 -1.34
C GLU A 254 -23.91 30.76 -0.23
N GLY A 255 -23.50 30.64 1.04
CA GLY A 255 -24.36 30.56 2.21
C GLY A 255 -24.33 31.82 3.07
N ARG A 256 -24.71 31.66 4.34
CA ARG A 256 -24.68 32.74 5.35
C ARG A 256 -23.31 32.77 6.05
N PRO A 257 -22.43 33.71 5.68
CA PRO A 257 -21.06 33.76 6.27
C PRO A 257 -21.07 33.91 7.81
N GLU A 258 -22.13 34.55 8.36
CA GLU A 258 -22.32 34.73 9.80
C GLU A 258 -22.51 33.41 10.58
N GLU A 259 -22.93 32.35 9.94
CA GLU A 259 -23.08 31.03 10.54
C GLU A 259 -21.73 30.26 10.60
N ILE A 260 -20.71 30.74 9.90
CA ILE A 260 -19.41 30.10 9.77
C ILE A 260 -18.43 30.71 10.79
N ARG A 261 -17.85 29.89 11.65
CA ARG A 261 -16.83 30.31 12.61
C ARG A 261 -15.45 30.37 11.98
N GLU A 262 -15.07 29.34 11.25
CA GLU A 262 -13.75 29.15 10.64
C GLU A 262 -13.92 28.24 9.41
N ILE A 263 -13.02 28.37 8.44
CA ILE A 263 -12.90 27.43 7.34
C ILE A 263 -11.51 26.85 7.37
N ARG A 264 -11.42 25.52 7.27
CA ARG A 264 -10.15 24.81 7.12
C ARG A 264 -10.07 24.20 5.75
N GLY A 265 -8.91 24.32 5.14
CA GLY A 265 -8.63 23.76 3.83
C GLY A 265 -7.24 23.17 3.77
N VAL A 266 -7.03 22.30 2.80
CA VAL A 266 -5.72 21.79 2.41
C VAL A 266 -5.37 22.37 1.07
N TYR A 267 -4.21 23.00 1.04
CA TYR A 267 -3.59 23.47 -0.19
C TYR A 267 -2.57 22.43 -0.66
N GLU A 268 -2.59 22.16 -1.96
CA GLU A 268 -1.63 21.30 -2.63
C GLU A 268 -1.06 22.02 -3.85
N LEU A 269 0.26 21.95 -3.98
CA LEU A 269 0.99 22.32 -5.18
C LEU A 269 1.47 21.03 -5.84
N GLN A 270 0.97 20.74 -7.02
CA GLN A 270 1.25 19.52 -7.75
C GLN A 270 2.03 19.83 -9.02
N ARG A 271 2.91 18.93 -9.46
CA ARG A 271 3.53 19.00 -10.78
C ARG A 271 2.47 18.70 -11.85
N ALA A 272 2.41 19.51 -12.91
CA ALA A 272 1.34 19.39 -13.92
C ALA A 272 1.43 18.08 -14.74
N GLY A 273 2.62 17.52 -14.93
CA GLY A 273 2.84 16.35 -15.79
C GLY A 273 2.45 15.01 -15.17
N ASP A 274 2.81 14.80 -13.89
CA ASP A 274 2.63 13.53 -13.17
C ASP A 274 1.76 13.64 -11.90
N HIS A 275 1.22 14.83 -11.64
CA HIS A 275 0.43 15.16 -10.45
C HIS A 275 1.15 14.92 -9.10
N ALA A 276 2.47 14.78 -9.12
CA ALA A 276 3.26 14.62 -7.89
C ALA A 276 3.09 15.85 -6.98
N VAL A 277 2.77 15.61 -5.71
CA VAL A 277 2.60 16.68 -4.71
C VAL A 277 3.97 17.21 -4.32
N LEU A 278 4.23 18.46 -4.67
CA LEU A 278 5.46 19.18 -4.34
C LEU A 278 5.40 19.86 -2.97
N TYR A 279 4.21 20.31 -2.60
CA TYR A 279 3.93 20.93 -1.30
C TYR A 279 2.48 20.66 -0.90
N SER A 280 2.27 20.38 0.38
CA SER A 280 0.93 20.33 1.00
C SER A 280 0.96 21.09 2.32
N GLY A 281 -0.10 21.87 2.56
CA GLY A 281 -0.23 22.66 3.79
C GLY A 281 -1.67 22.94 4.16
N THR A 282 -1.94 23.06 5.46
CA THR A 282 -3.26 23.40 5.98
C THR A 282 -3.44 24.91 6.02
N LEU A 283 -4.59 25.38 5.51
CA LEU A 283 -5.00 26.76 5.56
C LEU A 283 -6.20 26.94 6.48
N ARG A 284 -6.19 28.07 7.21
CA ARG A 284 -7.35 28.56 7.95
C ARG A 284 -7.80 29.88 7.33
N LEU A 285 -9.08 29.93 6.97
CA LEU A 285 -9.69 31.08 6.31
C LEU A 285 -10.73 31.70 7.24
N THR A 286 -10.79 33.01 7.25
CA THR A 286 -11.84 33.73 7.99
C THR A 286 -13.01 34.08 7.07
N PRO A 287 -14.26 34.00 7.54
CA PRO A 287 -15.44 34.27 6.72
C PRO A 287 -15.55 35.69 6.16
N ALA A 288 -14.85 36.66 6.73
CA ALA A 288 -15.04 38.11 6.51
C ALA A 288 -14.72 38.61 5.12
N ALA A 289 -14.39 37.76 4.14
CA ALA A 289 -13.73 38.22 2.93
C ALA A 289 -14.22 37.58 1.65
N SER A 290 -15.52 37.33 1.57
CA SER A 290 -16.14 36.82 0.32
C SER A 290 -15.88 37.74 -0.88
N GLY A 291 -15.44 37.11 -1.98
CA GLY A 291 -15.25 37.79 -3.27
C GLY A 291 -13.98 38.63 -3.36
N LYS A 292 -13.12 38.66 -2.32
CA LYS A 292 -11.85 39.41 -2.36
C LYS A 292 -10.68 38.46 -2.41
N PRO A 293 -9.59 38.76 -3.18
CA PRO A 293 -8.37 37.95 -3.15
C PRO A 293 -7.71 37.97 -1.77
N HIS A 294 -7.33 36.81 -1.33
CA HIS A 294 -6.58 36.58 -0.09
C HIS A 294 -5.21 35.99 -0.40
N THR A 295 -4.26 36.29 0.47
CA THR A 295 -2.90 35.76 0.34
C THR A 295 -2.47 35.10 1.65
N SER A 296 -1.96 33.90 1.55
CA SER A 296 -1.29 33.18 2.64
C SER A 296 0.16 32.89 2.25
N GLN A 297 1.04 32.86 3.24
CA GLN A 297 2.47 32.61 3.02
C GLN A 297 2.94 31.49 3.93
N PHE A 298 3.71 30.57 3.37
CA PHE A 298 4.32 29.46 4.08
C PHE A 298 5.83 29.54 3.94
N LEU A 299 6.54 29.57 5.05
CA LEU A 299 7.97 29.48 5.06
C LEU A 299 8.38 28.06 4.61
N LEU A 300 9.20 27.98 3.57
CA LEU A 300 9.75 26.72 3.10
C LEU A 300 10.94 26.30 3.99
N ASN A 301 10.95 25.02 4.36
CA ASN A 301 12.01 24.47 5.19
C ASN A 301 13.06 23.78 4.31
N PRO A 302 14.30 24.27 4.25
CA PRO A 302 15.36 23.69 3.44
C PRO A 302 15.79 22.27 3.88
N LEU A 303 15.39 21.84 5.09
CA LEU A 303 15.66 20.49 5.58
C LEU A 303 14.67 19.45 5.05
N ILE A 304 13.59 19.89 4.40
CA ILE A 304 12.62 19.00 3.74
C ILE A 304 12.96 18.97 2.23
N PRO A 305 13.37 17.82 1.67
CA PRO A 305 13.88 17.73 0.30
C PRO A 305 12.93 18.26 -0.76
N SER A 306 11.64 17.94 -0.67
CA SER A 306 10.63 18.45 -1.61
C SER A 306 10.52 19.98 -1.55
N GLN A 307 10.63 20.56 -0.37
CA GLN A 307 10.59 22.01 -0.19
C GLN A 307 11.90 22.65 -0.61
N TYR A 308 13.05 22.01 -0.37
CA TYR A 308 14.35 22.47 -0.88
C TYR A 308 14.37 22.49 -2.41
N ALA A 309 13.89 21.40 -3.04
CA ALA A 309 13.77 21.34 -4.49
C ALA A 309 12.83 22.44 -5.04
N LEU A 310 11.80 22.80 -4.29
CA LEU A 310 10.89 23.88 -4.64
C LEU A 310 11.58 25.26 -4.53
N MET A 311 12.38 25.47 -3.49
CA MET A 311 13.16 26.71 -3.28
C MET A 311 14.18 26.97 -4.39
N SER A 312 14.68 25.91 -5.03
CA SER A 312 15.67 25.97 -6.11
C SER A 312 15.06 26.28 -7.48
N ARG A 313 13.75 26.45 -7.59
CA ARG A 313 13.05 26.75 -8.83
C ARG A 313 12.98 28.26 -9.09
N GLU A 314 13.13 28.63 -10.33
CA GLU A 314 12.96 30.03 -10.76
C GLU A 314 11.47 30.44 -10.84
N ASN A 315 10.59 29.50 -11.18
CA ASN A 315 9.15 29.72 -11.30
C ASN A 315 8.36 28.44 -11.05
N LEU A 316 7.04 28.57 -11.03
CA LEU A 316 6.06 27.49 -10.79
C LEU A 316 5.17 27.21 -12.01
N ASN A 317 5.61 27.55 -13.24
CA ASN A 317 4.81 27.45 -14.45
C ASN A 317 4.40 26.01 -14.80
N ASP A 318 5.19 25.02 -14.38
CA ASP A 318 4.93 23.59 -14.55
C ASP A 318 4.13 22.97 -13.39
N THR A 319 3.49 23.81 -12.57
CA THR A 319 2.74 23.36 -11.41
C THR A 319 1.26 23.74 -11.49
N ARG A 320 0.45 22.99 -10.74
CA ARG A 320 -0.97 23.23 -10.54
C ARG A 320 -1.25 23.44 -9.06
N SER A 321 -1.90 24.56 -8.75
CA SER A 321 -2.36 24.89 -7.40
C SER A 321 -3.78 24.42 -7.18
N GLN A 322 -4.03 23.73 -6.07
CA GLN A 322 -5.35 23.31 -5.64
C GLN A 322 -5.56 23.65 -4.16
N LEU A 323 -6.66 24.27 -3.84
CA LEU A 323 -7.10 24.50 -2.47
C LEU A 323 -8.47 23.87 -2.29
N ARG A 324 -8.54 22.86 -1.42
CA ARG A 324 -9.78 22.14 -1.11
C ARG A 324 -10.20 22.46 0.32
N VAL A 325 -11.46 22.86 0.49
CA VAL A 325 -12.06 23.01 1.82
C VAL A 325 -12.29 21.64 2.43
N THR A 326 -11.82 21.43 3.66
CA THR A 326 -11.91 20.15 4.35
C THR A 326 -12.82 20.19 5.57
N SER A 327 -13.02 21.37 6.16
CA SER A 327 -13.85 21.50 7.35
C SER A 327 -14.37 22.92 7.53
N ILE A 328 -15.61 23.02 7.97
CA ILE A 328 -16.30 24.26 8.33
C ILE A 328 -16.91 24.12 9.73
N PRO A 329 -16.20 24.53 10.80
CA PRO A 329 -16.81 24.75 12.10
C PRO A 329 -17.83 25.88 12.03
N ARG A 330 -19.05 25.65 12.55
CA ARG A 330 -20.14 26.61 12.58
C ARG A 330 -20.26 27.32 13.93
N GLN A 331 -20.98 28.42 13.97
CA GLN A 331 -21.21 29.18 15.19
C GLN A 331 -22.07 28.42 16.23
N ASP A 332 -22.95 27.54 15.77
CA ASP A 332 -23.79 26.66 16.60
C ASP A 332 -23.02 25.51 17.26
N GLY A 333 -21.71 25.42 17.04
CA GLY A 333 -20.84 24.35 17.56
C GLY A 333 -20.78 23.10 16.70
N THR A 334 -21.59 22.99 15.67
CA THR A 334 -21.51 21.88 14.71
C THR A 334 -20.32 22.05 13.78
N THR A 335 -19.82 20.94 13.23
CA THR A 335 -18.71 20.96 12.28
C THR A 335 -19.07 20.08 11.08
N LEU A 336 -19.03 20.66 9.89
CA LEU A 336 -19.08 19.91 8.64
C LEU A 336 -17.64 19.63 8.23
N SER A 337 -17.23 18.36 8.22
CA SER A 337 -15.84 17.98 7.95
C SER A 337 -15.76 16.75 7.07
N LEU A 338 -14.82 16.78 6.13
CA LEU A 338 -14.42 15.58 5.39
C LEU A 338 -13.77 14.61 6.39
N ALA A 339 -14.08 13.35 6.23
CA ALA A 339 -13.38 12.31 6.96
C ALA A 339 -11.96 12.17 6.42
N GLU A 340 -11.00 12.06 7.31
CA GLU A 340 -9.61 11.72 6.98
C GLU A 340 -9.45 10.21 6.77
N ARG A 341 -10.43 9.43 7.22
CA ARG A 341 -10.49 7.97 7.09
C ARG A 341 -11.91 7.56 6.73
N SER A 342 -12.03 6.54 5.87
CA SER A 342 -13.31 5.89 5.66
C SER A 342 -13.74 5.24 6.99
N PRO A 343 -14.94 5.51 7.52
CA PRO A 343 -15.47 4.67 8.58
C PRO A 343 -15.65 3.25 8.03
N ASN A 344 -15.58 2.29 8.90
CA ASN A 344 -15.57 0.83 8.67
C ASN A 344 -16.55 0.35 7.63
#